data_2a8cd6c96becae8e8b351b4b26989418
#
_entry.id   2a8cd6c96becae8e8b351b4b26989418
#
_cell.length_a   1.000
_cell.length_b   1.000
_cell.length_c   1.000
_cell.angle_alpha   90.00
_cell.angle_beta   90.00
_cell.angle_gamma   90.00
#
_symmetry.space_group_name_H-M   'P 1'
#
loop_
_entity.id
_entity.type
_entity.pdbx_description
1 polymer ?
#
loop_
_entity_poly.entity_id
_entity_poly.type
_entity_poly.pdbx_seq_one_letter_code
_entity_poly.pdbx_strand_id
1 'polypeptide(L)'
;MKHNRMIAGILALILAFGSGGCSSGPDDFNASQKGATEATRQKNEEVYRQLDFNNKDEINAAAKGLLDSPESLEIKDEGGSVIWSQKAFSFVTEDTPSPDTVHPGLWSNAQMNRYYGLFQVHDRIFQVRGYDVTNLTLIAGDTGWIIIDPMSNAEAMRAALELIEKDIEERPIAAVIYTAASVNHYGG
;
A
#
# COMPACT_ATOMS: atom_id res chain seq x y z
N MET A 1 -2.20 59.45 -39.67
CA MET A 1 -2.19 58.01 -39.96
C MET A 1 -0.83 57.33 -39.69
N LYS A 2 -0.20 57.49 -38.52
CA LYS A 2 1.09 56.84 -38.16
C LYS A 2 1.14 56.18 -36.79
N HIS A 3 0.01 56.17 -36.02
CA HIS A 3 0.00 55.61 -34.65
C HIS A 3 -0.55 54.17 -34.53
N ASN A 4 -1.22 53.64 -35.57
CA ASN A 4 -1.82 52.31 -35.50
C ASN A 4 -0.89 51.12 -35.89
N ARG A 5 0.34 51.39 -36.33
CA ARG A 5 1.31 50.32 -36.70
C ARG A 5 2.22 49.87 -35.57
N MET A 6 2.34 50.66 -34.50
CA MET A 6 3.20 50.31 -33.36
C MET A 6 2.49 49.45 -32.30
N ILE A 7 1.18 49.47 -32.24
CA ILE A 7 0.38 48.69 -31.26
C ILE A 7 0.23 47.24 -31.71
N ALA A 8 0.21 46.98 -33.04
CA ALA A 8 0.10 45.62 -33.58
C ALA A 8 1.39 44.76 -33.38
N GLY A 9 2.57 45.41 -33.24
CA GLY A 9 3.84 44.72 -33.05
C GLY A 9 4.07 44.24 -31.62
N ILE A 10 3.47 44.90 -30.62
CA ILE A 10 3.66 44.55 -29.20
C ILE A 10 2.69 43.42 -28.77
N LEU A 11 1.50 43.34 -29.43
CA LEU A 11 0.54 42.26 -29.12
C LEU A 11 0.96 40.88 -29.67
N ALA A 12 1.78 40.86 -30.76
CA ALA A 12 2.29 39.62 -31.35
C ALA A 12 3.44 38.98 -30.55
N LEU A 13 4.15 39.78 -29.72
CA LEU A 13 5.29 39.28 -28.92
C LEU A 13 4.87 38.63 -27.59
N ILE A 14 3.66 38.90 -27.11
CA ILE A 14 3.14 38.38 -25.84
C ILE A 14 2.53 36.97 -26.03
N LEU A 15 2.13 36.60 -27.25
CA LEU A 15 1.54 35.28 -27.56
C LEU A 15 2.57 34.18 -27.84
N ALA A 16 3.87 34.50 -27.93
CA ALA A 16 4.92 33.55 -28.21
C ALA A 16 5.58 32.92 -26.95
N PHE A 17 5.25 33.39 -25.74
CA PHE A 17 5.79 32.88 -24.48
C PHE A 17 4.82 32.02 -23.65
N GLY A 18 3.65 31.69 -24.17
CA GLY A 18 2.56 31.05 -23.42
C GLY A 18 2.31 29.58 -23.73
N SER A 19 3.17 28.88 -24.47
CA SER A 19 2.93 27.43 -24.78
C SER A 19 4.09 26.49 -24.45
N GLY A 20 4.78 26.78 -23.36
CA GLY A 20 5.67 25.81 -22.70
C GLY A 20 4.91 25.03 -21.63
N GLY A 21 3.76 24.47 -21.95
CA GLY A 21 3.14 23.43 -21.12
C GLY A 21 3.99 22.18 -21.23
N CYS A 22 4.72 21.81 -20.16
CA CYS A 22 5.35 20.50 -20.05
C CYS A 22 4.24 19.44 -20.11
N SER A 23 3.99 18.87 -21.28
CA SER A 23 3.32 17.59 -21.38
C SER A 23 4.38 16.52 -21.09
N SER A 24 4.62 16.19 -19.83
CA SER A 24 5.32 14.99 -19.47
C SER A 24 4.42 13.80 -19.82
N GLY A 25 4.72 13.10 -20.90
CA GLY A 25 4.10 11.81 -21.21
C GLY A 25 4.54 10.73 -20.19
N PRO A 26 3.89 9.56 -20.18
CA PRO A 26 4.27 8.44 -19.30
C PRO A 26 5.75 8.03 -19.40
N ASP A 27 6.40 8.27 -20.54
CA ASP A 27 7.80 7.92 -20.77
C ASP A 27 8.78 8.92 -20.13
N ASP A 28 8.37 10.19 -19.91
CA ASP A 28 9.20 11.20 -19.25
C ASP A 28 9.38 10.94 -17.76
N PHE A 29 8.45 10.23 -17.12
CA PHE A 29 8.56 9.86 -15.71
C PHE A 29 9.73 8.90 -15.47
N ASN A 30 9.92 7.92 -16.34
CA ASN A 30 11.02 6.96 -16.26
C ASN A 30 12.38 7.59 -16.61
N ALA A 31 12.42 8.54 -17.53
CA ALA A 31 13.65 9.26 -17.90
C ALA A 31 14.18 10.17 -16.79
N SER A 32 13.33 10.56 -15.81
CA SER A 32 13.69 11.40 -14.66
C SER A 32 14.15 10.62 -13.44
N GLN A 33 14.02 9.28 -13.40
CA GLN A 33 14.46 8.45 -12.28
C GLN A 33 16.00 8.49 -12.18
N LYS A 34 16.47 8.90 -11.00
CA LYS A 34 17.92 8.97 -10.71
C LYS A 34 18.31 7.84 -9.78
N GLY A 35 19.48 7.26 -9.99
CA GLY A 35 20.09 6.36 -9.03
C GLY A 35 20.40 7.06 -7.70
N ALA A 36 20.70 6.28 -6.68
CA ALA A 36 21.08 6.80 -5.37
C ALA A 36 22.33 7.68 -5.50
N THR A 37 22.33 8.81 -4.76
CA THR A 37 23.55 9.60 -4.60
C THR A 37 24.56 8.85 -3.73
N GLU A 38 25.83 9.23 -3.80
CA GLU A 38 26.86 8.66 -2.93
C GLU A 38 26.52 8.84 -1.44
N ALA A 39 25.98 10.00 -1.04
CA ALA A 39 25.54 10.24 0.32
C ALA A 39 24.40 9.29 0.73
N THR A 40 23.45 9.01 -0.17
CA THR A 40 22.37 8.05 0.09
C THR A 40 22.91 6.64 0.29
N ARG A 41 23.82 6.18 -0.59
CA ARG A 41 24.46 4.85 -0.46
C ARG A 41 25.20 4.70 0.87
N GLN A 42 26.02 5.70 1.22
CA GLN A 42 26.78 5.67 2.48
C GLN A 42 25.86 5.59 3.70
N LYS A 43 24.73 6.33 3.71
CA LYS A 43 23.76 6.27 4.80
C LYS A 43 23.06 4.91 4.87
N ASN A 44 22.69 4.32 3.76
CA ASN A 44 22.12 2.98 3.72
C ASN A 44 23.12 1.91 4.18
N GLU A 45 24.40 2.03 3.82
CA GLU A 45 25.47 1.16 4.33
C GLU A 45 25.69 1.29 5.84
N GLU A 46 25.56 2.50 6.40
CA GLU A 46 25.61 2.68 7.86
C GLU A 46 24.50 1.88 8.57
N VAL A 47 23.29 1.83 7.98
CA VAL A 47 22.15 1.05 8.53
C VAL A 47 22.49 -0.45 8.53
N TYR A 48 23.07 -0.99 7.47
CA TYR A 48 23.51 -2.39 7.41
C TYR A 48 24.57 -2.75 8.44
N ARG A 49 25.39 -1.78 8.88
CA ARG A 49 26.35 -1.98 9.95
C ARG A 49 25.74 -1.93 11.35
N GLN A 50 24.58 -1.29 11.50
CA GLN A 50 23.92 -1.08 12.79
C GLN A 50 22.83 -2.13 13.07
N LEU A 51 22.18 -2.66 12.04
CA LEU A 51 21.06 -3.58 12.14
C LEU A 51 21.41 -4.92 11.49
N ASP A 52 21.04 -6.01 12.15
CA ASP A 52 21.25 -7.37 11.64
C ASP A 52 20.05 -7.80 10.78
N PHE A 53 20.13 -7.56 9.48
CA PHE A 53 19.13 -8.00 8.51
C PHE A 53 19.22 -9.51 8.16
N ASN A 54 20.20 -10.25 8.71
CA ASN A 54 20.29 -11.69 8.56
C ASN A 54 19.44 -12.42 9.63
N ASN A 55 19.05 -11.71 10.70
CA ASN A 55 18.13 -12.26 11.68
C ASN A 55 16.74 -12.50 11.04
N LYS A 56 16.30 -13.75 11.05
CA LYS A 56 15.02 -14.17 10.46
C LYS A 56 13.86 -14.15 11.45
N ASP A 57 14.08 -13.75 12.70
CA ASP A 57 13.04 -13.81 13.75
C ASP A 57 11.84 -12.92 13.41
N GLU A 58 12.09 -11.73 12.86
CA GLU A 58 11.01 -10.79 12.48
C GLU A 58 10.20 -11.33 11.28
N ILE A 59 10.87 -11.87 10.25
CA ILE A 59 10.22 -12.49 9.10
C ILE A 59 9.39 -13.70 9.53
N ASN A 60 9.94 -14.56 10.39
CA ASN A 60 9.23 -15.71 10.94
C ASN A 60 8.04 -15.28 11.80
N ALA A 61 8.18 -14.20 12.57
CA ALA A 61 7.07 -13.62 13.34
C ALA A 61 5.98 -13.03 12.44
N ALA A 62 6.35 -12.40 11.32
CA ALA A 62 5.40 -11.88 10.34
C ALA A 62 4.55 -12.99 9.69
N ALA A 63 5.14 -14.15 9.43
CA ALA A 63 4.47 -15.32 8.86
C ALA A 63 3.66 -16.13 9.89
N LYS A 64 3.93 -15.94 11.20
CA LYS A 64 3.34 -16.76 12.26
C LYS A 64 1.82 -16.63 12.30
N GLY A 65 1.16 -17.79 12.33
CA GLY A 65 -0.30 -17.88 12.43
C GLY A 65 -1.03 -17.70 11.11
N LEU A 66 -0.34 -17.58 9.98
CA LEU A 66 -0.96 -17.54 8.66
C LEU A 66 -1.75 -18.86 8.42
N LEU A 67 -3.05 -18.73 8.19
CA LEU A 67 -3.96 -19.85 7.90
C LEU A 67 -4.20 -19.99 6.40
N ASP A 68 -4.51 -18.88 5.73
CA ASP A 68 -4.73 -18.85 4.29
C ASP A 68 -4.23 -17.53 3.69
N SER A 69 -3.67 -17.63 2.48
CA SER A 69 -3.19 -16.51 1.67
C SER A 69 -3.51 -16.80 0.21
N PRO A 70 -4.32 -15.96 -0.46
CA PRO A 70 -4.57 -16.16 -1.88
C PRO A 70 -3.26 -15.98 -2.67
N GLU A 71 -3.09 -16.78 -3.72
CA GLU A 71 -1.91 -16.71 -4.61
C GLU A 71 -1.74 -15.32 -5.23
N SER A 72 -2.84 -14.62 -5.48
CA SER A 72 -2.87 -13.24 -5.97
C SER A 72 -4.09 -12.52 -5.41
N LEU A 73 -3.88 -11.32 -4.90
CA LEU A 73 -4.94 -10.47 -4.37
C LEU A 73 -5.08 -9.20 -5.20
N GLU A 74 -6.23 -9.04 -5.84
CA GLU A 74 -6.70 -7.80 -6.45
C GLU A 74 -8.16 -7.57 -6.05
N ILE A 75 -8.43 -6.49 -5.34
CA ILE A 75 -9.78 -6.08 -4.96
C ILE A 75 -10.23 -5.00 -5.93
N LYS A 76 -11.45 -5.15 -6.45
CA LYS A 76 -12.01 -4.26 -7.48
C LYS A 76 -13.29 -3.62 -6.98
N ASP A 77 -13.55 -2.39 -7.46
CA ASP A 77 -14.83 -1.74 -7.30
C ASP A 77 -15.91 -2.35 -8.22
N GLU A 78 -17.15 -1.88 -8.08
CA GLU A 78 -18.28 -2.32 -8.93
C GLU A 78 -18.07 -2.01 -10.42
N GLY A 79 -17.25 -1.03 -10.75
CA GLY A 79 -16.86 -0.66 -12.12
C GLY A 79 -15.74 -1.53 -12.70
N GLY A 80 -15.14 -2.43 -11.87
CA GLY A 80 -14.03 -3.30 -12.25
C GLY A 80 -12.66 -2.66 -12.14
N SER A 81 -12.55 -1.45 -11.59
CA SER A 81 -11.27 -0.79 -11.35
C SER A 81 -10.60 -1.41 -10.12
N VAL A 82 -9.28 -1.66 -10.21
CA VAL A 82 -8.50 -2.19 -9.08
C VAL A 82 -8.31 -1.08 -8.04
N ILE A 83 -8.83 -1.30 -6.84
CA ILE A 83 -8.70 -0.39 -5.69
C ILE A 83 -7.63 -0.83 -4.69
N TRP A 84 -7.29 -2.12 -4.70
CA TRP A 84 -6.21 -2.69 -3.91
C TRP A 84 -5.54 -3.86 -4.64
N SER A 85 -4.21 -3.97 -4.56
CA SER A 85 -3.50 -5.06 -5.22
C SER A 85 -2.19 -5.41 -4.49
N GLN A 86 -2.07 -6.63 -4.04
CA GLN A 86 -0.79 -7.19 -3.58
C GLN A 86 0.14 -7.53 -4.75
N LYS A 87 -0.41 -7.80 -5.93
CA LYS A 87 0.36 -8.01 -7.15
C LYS A 87 1.24 -6.81 -7.51
N ALA A 88 0.80 -5.57 -7.19
CA ALA A 88 1.58 -4.36 -7.39
C ALA A 88 2.94 -4.39 -6.65
N PHE A 89 3.06 -5.18 -5.59
CA PHE A 89 4.26 -5.34 -4.77
C PHE A 89 5.05 -6.63 -5.05
N SER A 90 4.71 -7.36 -6.11
CA SER A 90 5.35 -8.65 -6.46
C SER A 90 6.86 -8.55 -6.74
N PHE A 91 7.38 -7.35 -7.00
CA PHE A 91 8.81 -7.09 -7.15
C PHE A 91 9.60 -7.19 -5.84
N VAL A 92 8.92 -7.10 -4.68
CA VAL A 92 9.53 -7.31 -3.37
C VAL A 92 9.51 -8.81 -3.08
N THR A 93 10.65 -9.48 -3.06
CA THR A 93 10.77 -10.89 -2.67
C THR A 93 11.64 -11.03 -1.44
N GLU A 94 11.58 -12.18 -0.76
CA GLU A 94 12.40 -12.43 0.43
C GLU A 94 13.91 -12.31 0.13
N ASP A 95 14.32 -12.79 -1.05
CA ASP A 95 15.73 -12.84 -1.47
C ASP A 95 16.16 -11.61 -2.26
N THR A 96 15.24 -10.69 -2.61
CA THR A 96 15.59 -9.47 -3.36
C THR A 96 16.30 -8.48 -2.43
N PRO A 97 17.54 -8.08 -2.73
CA PRO A 97 18.24 -7.09 -1.92
C PRO A 97 17.58 -5.72 -2.01
N SER A 98 17.71 -4.91 -0.96
CA SER A 98 17.23 -3.54 -0.98
C SER A 98 17.91 -2.75 -2.10
N PRO A 99 17.16 -2.05 -2.96
CA PRO A 99 17.75 -1.11 -3.91
C PRO A 99 18.50 0.01 -3.19
N ASP A 100 19.60 0.51 -3.77
CA ASP A 100 20.42 1.59 -3.20
C ASP A 100 19.63 2.87 -2.86
N THR A 101 18.50 3.08 -3.54
CA THR A 101 17.61 4.24 -3.36
C THR A 101 16.61 4.07 -2.20
N VAL A 102 16.53 2.87 -1.61
CA VAL A 102 15.56 2.53 -0.56
C VAL A 102 16.29 2.29 0.75
N HIS A 103 15.76 2.84 1.85
CA HIS A 103 16.29 2.57 3.17
C HIS A 103 16.14 1.07 3.52
N PRO A 104 17.20 0.38 3.96
CA PRO A 104 17.17 -1.07 4.20
C PRO A 104 16.07 -1.53 5.16
N GLY A 105 15.80 -0.78 6.22
CA GLY A 105 14.70 -1.08 7.15
C GLY A 105 13.32 -0.96 6.52
N LEU A 106 13.13 -0.01 5.58
CA LEU A 106 11.87 0.07 4.83
C LEU A 106 11.70 -1.12 3.90
N TRP A 107 12.79 -1.57 3.25
CA TRP A 107 12.76 -2.76 2.40
C TRP A 107 12.44 -4.02 3.21
N SER A 108 13.10 -4.21 4.36
CA SER A 108 12.81 -5.31 5.28
C SER A 108 11.34 -5.31 5.74
N ASN A 109 10.79 -4.13 6.07
CA ASN A 109 9.37 -4.02 6.41
C ASN A 109 8.46 -4.40 5.22
N ALA A 110 8.82 -3.99 3.99
CA ALA A 110 8.07 -4.38 2.79
C ALA A 110 8.15 -5.91 2.55
N GLN A 111 9.28 -6.54 2.85
CA GLN A 111 9.41 -8.01 2.79
C GLN A 111 8.52 -8.71 3.81
N MET A 112 8.37 -8.19 5.02
CA MET A 112 7.43 -8.72 6.02
C MET A 112 5.97 -8.54 5.60
N ASN A 113 5.62 -7.42 4.97
CA ASN A 113 4.25 -7.13 4.48
C ASN A 113 3.82 -8.03 3.29
N ARG A 114 4.72 -8.87 2.75
CA ARG A 114 4.36 -9.90 1.76
C ARG A 114 3.53 -11.04 2.37
N TYR A 115 3.59 -11.23 3.67
CA TYR A 115 2.74 -12.18 4.37
C TYR A 115 1.37 -11.55 4.59
N TYR A 116 0.45 -11.76 3.67
CA TYR A 116 -0.92 -11.25 3.69
C TYR A 116 -1.93 -12.40 3.68
N GLY A 117 -3.15 -12.13 4.07
CA GLY A 117 -4.23 -13.12 4.17
C GLY A 117 -4.82 -13.22 5.57
N LEU A 118 -5.32 -14.40 5.92
CA LEU A 118 -5.94 -14.71 7.19
C LEU A 118 -4.93 -15.27 8.19
N PHE A 119 -4.88 -14.67 9.37
CA PHE A 119 -4.00 -15.08 10.46
C PHE A 119 -4.80 -15.40 11.71
N GLN A 120 -4.46 -16.48 12.38
CA GLN A 120 -4.88 -16.73 13.76
C GLN A 120 -3.82 -16.14 14.71
N VAL A 121 -4.19 -15.08 15.44
CA VAL A 121 -3.29 -14.40 16.38
C VAL A 121 -3.34 -15.06 17.76
N HIS A 122 -4.53 -15.50 18.15
CA HIS A 122 -4.80 -16.22 19.40
C HIS A 122 -6.03 -17.11 19.19
N ASP A 123 -6.37 -17.97 20.13
CA ASP A 123 -7.45 -18.99 20.02
C ASP A 123 -8.76 -18.47 19.42
N ARG A 124 -9.15 -17.24 19.78
CA ARG A 124 -10.41 -16.60 19.34
C ARG A 124 -10.17 -15.26 18.62
N ILE A 125 -8.93 -14.95 18.25
CA ILE A 125 -8.57 -13.68 17.62
C ILE A 125 -7.93 -13.96 16.27
N PHE A 126 -8.51 -13.36 15.25
CA PHE A 126 -8.07 -13.47 13.86
C PHE A 126 -7.77 -12.10 13.29
N GLN A 127 -6.90 -12.05 12.31
CA GLN A 127 -6.61 -10.84 11.54
C GLN A 127 -6.59 -11.14 10.05
N VAL A 128 -7.19 -10.25 9.26
CA VAL A 128 -6.92 -10.19 7.82
C VAL A 128 -5.95 -9.05 7.57
N ARG A 129 -4.79 -9.39 7.03
CA ARG A 129 -3.67 -8.48 6.78
C ARG A 129 -3.44 -8.31 5.28
N GLY A 130 -3.05 -7.11 4.86
CA GLY A 130 -2.67 -6.82 3.48
C GLY A 130 -3.83 -6.71 2.49
N TYR A 131 -5.06 -6.63 2.95
CA TYR A 131 -6.27 -6.38 2.14
C TYR A 131 -6.60 -4.89 2.03
N ASP A 132 -5.94 -4.08 2.86
CA ASP A 132 -6.05 -2.63 2.90
C ASP A 132 -4.81 -2.04 3.61
N VAL A 133 -4.76 -0.72 3.76
CA VAL A 133 -3.74 0.00 4.53
C VAL A 133 -3.80 -0.30 6.04
N THR A 134 -4.96 -0.77 6.54
CA THR A 134 -5.16 -1.24 7.91
C THR A 134 -5.48 -2.73 7.95
N ASN A 135 -5.17 -3.38 9.08
CA ASN A 135 -5.55 -4.76 9.31
C ASN A 135 -6.95 -4.83 9.92
N LEU A 136 -7.78 -5.74 9.42
CA LEU A 136 -9.02 -6.11 10.06
C LEU A 136 -8.72 -7.07 11.22
N THR A 137 -9.24 -6.78 12.41
CA THR A 137 -9.15 -7.73 13.54
C THR A 137 -10.55 -8.21 13.91
N LEU A 138 -10.72 -9.53 14.10
CA LEU A 138 -11.94 -10.17 14.51
C LEU A 138 -11.73 -10.95 15.80
N ILE A 139 -12.70 -10.84 16.70
CA ILE A 139 -12.77 -11.66 17.91
C ILE A 139 -14.02 -12.54 17.81
N ALA A 140 -13.83 -13.86 17.93
CA ALA A 140 -14.93 -14.81 17.98
C ALA A 140 -15.65 -14.70 19.32
N GLY A 141 -16.72 -13.88 19.37
CA GLY A 141 -17.62 -13.77 20.50
C GLY A 141 -18.52 -15.03 20.65
N ASP A 142 -19.32 -15.10 21.71
CA ASP A 142 -20.22 -16.25 21.92
C ASP A 142 -21.43 -16.21 20.97
N THR A 143 -21.85 -15.00 20.54
CA THR A 143 -23.01 -14.79 19.68
C THR A 143 -22.69 -14.32 18.27
N GLY A 144 -21.43 -14.01 17.96
CA GLY A 144 -21.01 -13.48 16.66
C GLY A 144 -19.63 -12.86 16.69
N TRP A 145 -19.24 -12.26 15.56
CA TRP A 145 -17.98 -11.57 15.43
C TRP A 145 -18.00 -10.18 16.08
N ILE A 146 -16.95 -9.85 16.82
CA ILE A 146 -16.61 -8.48 17.20
C ILE A 146 -15.53 -8.02 16.24
N ILE A 147 -15.84 -6.99 15.46
CA ILE A 147 -14.94 -6.42 14.46
C ILE A 147 -14.23 -5.21 15.04
N ILE A 148 -12.92 -5.11 14.82
CA ILE A 148 -12.11 -3.94 15.16
C ILE A 148 -11.52 -3.40 13.88
N ASP A 149 -11.81 -2.12 13.58
CA ASP A 149 -11.33 -1.36 12.43
C ASP A 149 -11.67 -2.01 11.06
N PRO A 150 -12.91 -1.85 10.59
CA PRO A 150 -13.41 -2.49 9.37
C PRO A 150 -12.88 -1.87 8.07
N MET A 151 -11.57 -1.62 7.98
CA MET A 151 -10.88 -1.16 6.77
C MET A 151 -11.36 0.20 6.21
N SER A 152 -10.86 0.60 5.04
CA SER A 152 -11.11 1.93 4.45
C SER A 152 -12.31 1.99 3.51
N ASN A 153 -12.78 0.83 3.02
CA ASN A 153 -13.87 0.74 2.05
C ASN A 153 -14.61 -0.61 2.14
N ALA A 154 -15.83 -0.63 1.61
CA ALA A 154 -16.73 -1.79 1.68
C ALA A 154 -16.22 -2.99 0.86
N GLU A 155 -15.51 -2.74 -0.23
CA GLU A 155 -14.98 -3.78 -1.11
C GLU A 155 -13.87 -4.57 -0.41
N ALA A 156 -12.93 -3.87 0.25
CA ALA A 156 -11.87 -4.50 1.04
C ALA A 156 -12.45 -5.30 2.21
N MET A 157 -13.44 -4.71 2.90
CA MET A 157 -14.12 -5.38 4.02
C MET A 157 -14.87 -6.64 3.54
N ARG A 158 -15.58 -6.58 2.41
CA ARG A 158 -16.29 -7.72 1.82
C ARG A 158 -15.30 -8.85 1.47
N ALA A 159 -14.22 -8.53 0.78
CA ALA A 159 -13.19 -9.50 0.42
C ALA A 159 -12.56 -10.17 1.66
N ALA A 160 -12.36 -9.40 2.73
CA ALA A 160 -11.85 -9.93 4.00
C ALA A 160 -12.87 -10.84 4.71
N LEU A 161 -14.16 -10.50 4.71
CA LEU A 161 -15.22 -11.33 5.28
C LEU A 161 -15.38 -12.64 4.48
N GLU A 162 -15.36 -12.60 3.15
CA GLU A 162 -15.40 -13.78 2.30
C GLU A 162 -14.26 -14.76 2.62
N LEU A 163 -13.05 -14.26 2.89
CA LEU A 163 -11.93 -15.10 3.32
C LEU A 163 -12.18 -15.76 4.67
N ILE A 164 -12.75 -15.02 5.62
CA ILE A 164 -13.06 -15.53 6.97
C ILE A 164 -14.16 -16.57 6.91
N GLU A 165 -15.24 -16.32 6.18
CA GLU A 165 -16.35 -17.25 6.00
C GLU A 165 -15.91 -18.55 5.35
N LYS A 166 -15.01 -18.47 4.38
CA LYS A 166 -14.44 -19.62 3.68
C LYS A 166 -13.63 -20.53 4.62
N ASP A 167 -12.77 -19.93 5.46
CA ASP A 167 -11.71 -20.68 6.16
C ASP A 167 -12.01 -20.90 7.65
N ILE A 168 -12.90 -20.12 8.23
CA ILE A 168 -13.32 -20.27 9.63
C ILE A 168 -14.81 -20.63 9.69
N GLU A 169 -15.69 -19.64 9.63
CA GLU A 169 -17.14 -19.81 9.63
C GLU A 169 -17.88 -18.49 9.34
N GLU A 170 -19.09 -18.61 8.85
CA GLU A 170 -20.04 -17.50 8.81
C GLU A 170 -20.66 -17.27 10.19
N ARG A 171 -20.62 -16.02 10.67
CA ARG A 171 -21.23 -15.58 11.93
C ARG A 171 -21.83 -14.21 11.79
N PRO A 172 -22.93 -13.88 12.52
CA PRO A 172 -23.43 -12.52 12.57
C PRO A 172 -22.39 -11.59 13.22
N ILE A 173 -22.42 -10.32 12.81
CA ILE A 173 -21.61 -9.27 13.43
C ILE A 173 -22.33 -8.80 14.70
N ALA A 174 -21.73 -9.06 15.86
CA ALA A 174 -22.28 -8.68 17.18
C ALA A 174 -21.89 -7.26 17.58
N ALA A 175 -20.70 -6.79 17.20
CA ALA A 175 -20.21 -5.45 17.51
C ALA A 175 -19.15 -4.99 16.52
N VAL A 176 -19.03 -3.67 16.35
CA VAL A 176 -17.94 -3.02 15.61
C VAL A 176 -17.29 -1.98 16.50
N ILE A 177 -15.97 -1.98 16.58
CA ILE A 177 -15.15 -1.07 17.38
C ILE A 177 -14.23 -0.28 16.43
N TYR A 178 -14.28 1.03 16.51
CA TYR A 178 -13.37 1.93 15.79
C TYR A 178 -12.29 2.44 16.74
N THR A 179 -11.03 2.20 16.40
CA THR A 179 -9.90 2.66 17.24
C THR A 179 -9.48 4.08 16.93
N ALA A 180 -9.83 4.60 15.75
CA ALA A 180 -9.54 5.97 15.34
C ALA A 180 -10.64 6.56 14.47
N ALA A 181 -10.77 7.90 14.47
CA ALA A 181 -11.71 8.65 13.63
C ALA A 181 -11.13 8.92 12.23
N SER A 182 -10.50 7.94 11.61
CA SER A 182 -9.95 8.01 10.25
C SER A 182 -10.65 6.98 9.36
N VAL A 183 -10.91 7.30 8.09
CA VAL A 183 -11.69 6.47 7.17
C VAL A 183 -11.16 5.04 7.06
N ASN A 184 -9.86 4.85 7.15
CA ASN A 184 -9.22 3.53 7.13
C ASN A 184 -9.53 2.64 8.34
N HIS A 185 -10.24 3.18 9.36
CA HIS A 185 -10.71 2.43 10.53
C HIS A 185 -12.21 2.22 10.55
N TYR A 186 -13.00 2.91 9.69
CA TYR A 186 -14.46 2.81 9.73
C TYR A 186 -15.13 2.80 8.33
N GLY A 187 -14.36 2.87 7.24
CA GLY A 187 -14.91 3.00 5.89
C GLY A 187 -15.58 1.74 5.34
N GLY A 188 -15.20 0.59 5.83
CA GLY A 188 -15.76 -0.71 5.41
C GLY A 188 -17.07 -1.08 6.12
#